data_9feea223a6f7d4d503915fb535044249
#
_entry.id   9feea223a6f7d4d503915fb535044249
#
_cell.length_a   1.000
_cell.length_b   1.000
_cell.length_c   1.000
_cell.angle_alpha   90.00
_cell.angle_beta   90.00
_cell.angle_gamma   90.00
#
_symmetry.space_group_name_H-M   'P 1'
#
loop_
_entity.id
_entity.type
_entity.pdbx_description
1 polymer ?
#
loop_
_entity_poly.entity_id
_entity_poly.type
_entity_poly.pdbx_seq_one_letter_code
_entity_poly.pdbx_strand_id
1 'polypeptide(L)'
;MVTGAGGQVGAFLAVEAARRGYQVAALTRADLDITDAAAVEHHVGGADVVVNCAALTNVDAAEAEPDAAHAINAIGPANLARACARVGARLVHISTDYVFSGDFGGNLTRPYEITDAVGPLSVYGRSKLDGELAVHAELPGANVVRTSWVYTGGTGNDFVAVMRRLAATDRTIDMVSDQTGSPTYAKDLVEALLEVAAGGIQAPLLHVANSGAASRFDQARAVFCALGADPQRVRPVAAAASPRPAHRPVFSALGMDGSVRAGLTPLRPWRDALNSALAVPVEDGPITSTS
;
A
#
# COMPACT_ATOMS: atom_id res chain seq x y z
N MET A 1 11.61 -14.36 -1.54
CA MET A 1 11.44 -13.68 -2.84
C MET A 1 10.53 -12.46 -2.66
N VAL A 2 10.83 -11.34 -3.32
CA VAL A 2 10.01 -10.13 -3.33
C VAL A 2 9.67 -9.80 -4.78
N THR A 3 8.39 -9.76 -5.14
CA THR A 3 7.94 -9.29 -6.46
C THR A 3 7.59 -7.81 -6.41
N GLY A 4 7.61 -7.12 -7.55
CA GLY A 4 7.40 -5.68 -7.58
C GLY A 4 8.50 -4.88 -6.87
N ALA A 5 9.72 -5.38 -6.86
CA ALA A 5 10.88 -4.78 -6.17
C ALA A 5 11.27 -3.39 -6.72
N GLY A 6 10.81 -3.01 -7.91
CA GLY A 6 10.97 -1.65 -8.45
C GLY A 6 9.97 -0.63 -7.88
N GLY A 7 8.94 -1.07 -7.16
CA GLY A 7 7.96 -0.20 -6.50
C GLY A 7 8.42 0.26 -5.10
N GLN A 8 7.71 1.24 -4.53
CA GLN A 8 8.04 1.84 -3.24
C GLN A 8 8.20 0.80 -2.12
N VAL A 9 7.18 -0.04 -1.89
CA VAL A 9 7.21 -1.03 -0.81
C VAL A 9 8.23 -2.13 -1.09
N GLY A 10 8.23 -2.67 -2.32
CA GLY A 10 9.11 -3.78 -2.69
C GLY A 10 10.60 -3.44 -2.59
N ALA A 11 10.98 -2.22 -2.98
CA ALA A 11 12.37 -1.74 -2.86
C ALA A 11 12.81 -1.63 -1.40
N PHE A 12 11.99 -1.00 -0.54
CA PHE A 12 12.28 -0.92 0.90
C PHE A 12 12.34 -2.29 1.56
N LEU A 13 11.40 -3.17 1.20
CA LEU A 13 11.34 -4.53 1.73
C LEU A 13 12.59 -5.34 1.36
N ALA A 14 13.02 -5.27 0.10
CA ALA A 14 14.19 -6.00 -0.36
C ALA A 14 15.46 -5.58 0.39
N VAL A 15 15.65 -4.26 0.57
CA VAL A 15 16.81 -3.70 1.29
C VAL A 15 16.76 -4.10 2.76
N GLU A 16 15.61 -3.95 3.43
CA GLU A 16 15.51 -4.25 4.86
C GLU A 16 15.62 -5.75 5.16
N ALA A 17 15.03 -6.60 4.31
CA ALA A 17 15.19 -8.05 4.42
C ALA A 17 16.66 -8.48 4.29
N ALA A 18 17.38 -7.95 3.29
CA ALA A 18 18.80 -8.22 3.12
C ALA A 18 19.62 -7.75 4.34
N ARG A 19 19.32 -6.56 4.89
CA ARG A 19 19.96 -6.02 6.11
C ARG A 19 19.76 -6.94 7.33
N ARG A 20 18.64 -7.68 7.39
CA ARG A 20 18.35 -8.67 8.44
C ARG A 20 18.95 -10.05 8.16
N GLY A 21 19.72 -10.20 7.10
CA GLY A 21 20.42 -11.44 6.76
C GLY A 21 19.60 -12.45 5.97
N TYR A 22 18.42 -12.08 5.45
CA TYR A 22 17.67 -12.94 4.54
C TYR A 22 18.36 -12.99 3.17
N GLN A 23 18.31 -14.16 2.52
CA GLN A 23 18.61 -14.27 1.09
C GLN A 23 17.43 -13.75 0.29
N VAL A 24 17.61 -12.67 -0.45
CA VAL A 24 16.52 -11.96 -1.14
C VAL A 24 16.68 -12.07 -2.65
N ALA A 25 15.71 -12.69 -3.31
CA ALA A 25 15.48 -12.52 -4.74
C ALA A 25 14.49 -11.35 -4.92
N ALA A 26 15.00 -10.18 -5.32
CA ALA A 26 14.22 -8.97 -5.55
C ALA A 26 13.90 -8.83 -7.03
N LEU A 27 12.65 -9.08 -7.43
CA LEU A 27 12.25 -9.16 -8.83
C LEU A 27 11.39 -7.95 -9.20
N THR A 28 11.85 -7.19 -10.19
CA THR A 28 11.09 -6.10 -10.82
C THR A 28 10.15 -6.68 -11.90
N ARG A 29 9.32 -5.83 -12.52
CA ARG A 29 8.48 -6.25 -13.64
C ARG A 29 9.29 -6.75 -14.85
N ALA A 30 10.50 -6.23 -15.03
CA ALA A 30 11.39 -6.66 -16.12
C ALA A 30 11.95 -8.06 -15.87
N ASP A 31 12.12 -8.46 -14.61
CA ASP A 31 12.64 -9.76 -14.21
C ASP A 31 11.54 -10.82 -14.17
N LEU A 32 10.32 -10.44 -13.75
CA LEU A 32 9.16 -11.33 -13.60
C LEU A 32 7.86 -10.59 -13.88
N ASP A 33 7.19 -10.94 -14.98
CA ASP A 33 5.78 -10.63 -15.16
C ASP A 33 4.96 -11.71 -14.42
N ILE A 34 4.28 -11.29 -13.33
CA ILE A 34 3.49 -12.21 -12.50
C ILE A 34 2.25 -12.77 -13.22
N THR A 35 1.86 -12.19 -14.37
CA THR A 35 0.77 -12.71 -15.20
C THR A 35 1.19 -13.94 -16.05
N ASP A 36 2.49 -14.15 -16.22
CA ASP A 36 3.04 -15.36 -16.85
C ASP A 36 3.19 -16.48 -15.82
N ALA A 37 2.27 -17.44 -15.84
CA ALA A 37 2.24 -18.54 -14.89
C ALA A 37 3.51 -19.41 -14.95
N ALA A 38 4.09 -19.63 -16.14
CA ALA A 38 5.29 -20.46 -16.28
C ALA A 38 6.53 -19.75 -15.71
N ALA A 39 6.66 -18.45 -15.96
CA ALA A 39 7.71 -17.64 -15.36
C ALA A 39 7.59 -17.62 -13.82
N VAL A 40 6.36 -17.48 -13.30
CA VAL A 40 6.10 -17.51 -11.84
C VAL A 40 6.52 -18.85 -11.24
N GLU A 41 6.13 -19.98 -11.84
CA GLU A 41 6.51 -21.31 -11.35
C GLU A 41 8.03 -21.49 -11.28
N HIS A 42 8.73 -21.02 -12.32
CA HIS A 42 10.19 -21.09 -12.37
C HIS A 42 10.85 -20.31 -11.23
N HIS A 43 10.40 -19.08 -10.97
CA HIS A 43 11.02 -18.20 -9.96
C HIS A 43 10.65 -18.58 -8.52
N VAL A 44 9.45 -19.12 -8.28
CA VAL A 44 9.00 -19.53 -6.93
C VAL A 44 9.69 -20.82 -6.48
N GLY A 45 10.22 -21.62 -7.38
CA GLY A 45 10.73 -22.98 -7.15
C GLY A 45 11.82 -23.16 -6.08
N GLY A 46 12.34 -22.12 -5.49
CA GLY A 46 13.35 -22.20 -4.42
C GLY A 46 13.09 -21.21 -3.27
N ALA A 47 11.90 -20.63 -3.22
CA ALA A 47 11.55 -19.64 -2.21
C ALA A 47 10.89 -20.29 -0.99
N ASP A 48 11.32 -19.94 0.22
CA ASP A 48 10.60 -20.27 1.46
C ASP A 48 9.39 -19.36 1.66
N VAL A 49 9.52 -18.09 1.25
CA VAL A 49 8.49 -17.06 1.39
C VAL A 49 8.47 -16.17 0.16
N VAL A 50 7.30 -15.88 -0.35
CA VAL A 50 7.05 -14.89 -1.38
C VAL A 50 6.29 -13.71 -0.78
N VAL A 51 6.81 -12.49 -0.94
CA VAL A 51 6.09 -11.26 -0.62
C VAL A 51 5.73 -10.55 -1.92
N ASN A 52 4.44 -10.53 -2.24
CA ASN A 52 3.94 -9.92 -3.46
C ASN A 52 3.62 -8.44 -3.26
N CYS A 53 4.52 -7.58 -3.74
CA CYS A 53 4.35 -6.13 -3.84
C CYS A 53 3.99 -5.67 -5.27
N ALA A 54 3.92 -6.59 -6.24
CA ALA A 54 3.57 -6.24 -7.61
C ALA A 54 2.07 -5.94 -7.72
N ALA A 55 1.72 -4.81 -8.27
CA ALA A 55 0.35 -4.39 -8.53
C ALA A 55 0.29 -3.24 -9.55
N LEU A 56 -0.83 -3.12 -10.26
CA LEU A 56 -1.22 -1.89 -10.93
C LEU A 56 -1.89 -0.99 -9.88
N THR A 57 -1.20 0.06 -9.42
CA THR A 57 -1.62 0.91 -8.29
C THR A 57 -2.18 2.27 -8.70
N ASN A 58 -2.07 2.63 -9.99
CA ASN A 58 -2.68 3.87 -10.49
C ASN A 58 -4.19 3.68 -10.62
N VAL A 59 -4.93 4.23 -9.66
CA VAL A 59 -6.37 4.04 -9.51
C VAL A 59 -7.14 4.60 -10.72
N ASP A 60 -6.72 5.74 -11.27
CA ASP A 60 -7.37 6.36 -12.44
C ASP A 60 -7.01 5.62 -13.74
N ALA A 61 -5.78 5.14 -13.89
CA ALA A 61 -5.39 4.33 -15.04
C ALA A 61 -6.13 2.97 -15.05
N ALA A 62 -6.44 2.40 -13.90
CA ALA A 62 -7.21 1.16 -13.82
C ALA A 62 -8.62 1.29 -14.42
N GLU A 63 -9.25 2.48 -14.32
CA GLU A 63 -10.56 2.72 -14.97
C GLU A 63 -10.45 2.68 -16.51
N ALA A 64 -9.31 3.12 -17.06
CA ALA A 64 -9.07 3.11 -18.49
C ALA A 64 -8.62 1.72 -19.01
N GLU A 65 -7.99 0.91 -18.16
CA GLU A 65 -7.39 -0.38 -18.50
C GLU A 65 -7.86 -1.51 -17.56
N PRO A 66 -9.18 -1.80 -17.48
CA PRO A 66 -9.71 -2.74 -16.51
C PRO A 66 -9.16 -4.17 -16.66
N ASP A 67 -8.94 -4.63 -17.89
CA ASP A 67 -8.38 -5.96 -18.15
C ASP A 67 -6.93 -6.09 -17.67
N ALA A 68 -6.11 -5.05 -17.87
CA ALA A 68 -4.75 -5.00 -17.36
C ALA A 68 -4.73 -4.96 -15.83
N ALA A 69 -5.65 -4.18 -15.22
CA ALA A 69 -5.80 -4.14 -13.77
C ALA A 69 -6.17 -5.51 -13.20
N HIS A 70 -7.12 -6.21 -13.81
CA HIS A 70 -7.51 -7.56 -13.39
C HIS A 70 -6.37 -8.57 -13.60
N ALA A 71 -5.70 -8.55 -14.75
CA ALA A 71 -4.57 -9.46 -15.02
C ALA A 71 -3.47 -9.30 -13.97
N ILE A 72 -3.05 -8.07 -13.67
CA ILE A 72 -1.94 -7.82 -12.74
C ILE A 72 -2.38 -7.99 -11.28
N ASN A 73 -3.59 -7.53 -10.90
CA ASN A 73 -4.02 -7.48 -9.51
C ASN A 73 -4.77 -8.73 -9.04
N ALA A 74 -5.28 -9.57 -9.96
CA ALA A 74 -6.00 -10.80 -9.62
C ALA A 74 -5.32 -12.05 -10.19
N ILE A 75 -5.10 -12.15 -11.51
CA ILE A 75 -4.51 -13.34 -12.13
C ILE A 75 -3.06 -13.54 -11.68
N GLY A 76 -2.26 -12.47 -11.64
CA GLY A 76 -0.88 -12.53 -11.16
C GLY A 76 -0.74 -13.07 -9.75
N PRO A 77 -1.44 -12.52 -8.74
CA PRO A 77 -1.48 -13.07 -7.38
C PRO A 77 -1.96 -14.52 -7.30
N ALA A 78 -2.96 -14.92 -8.12
CA ALA A 78 -3.39 -16.32 -8.21
C ALA A 78 -2.27 -17.26 -8.69
N ASN A 79 -1.51 -16.84 -9.71
CA ASN A 79 -0.35 -17.60 -10.20
C ASN A 79 0.70 -17.79 -9.10
N LEU A 80 1.01 -16.71 -8.35
CA LEU A 80 1.96 -16.76 -7.22
C LEU A 80 1.45 -17.71 -6.12
N ALA A 81 0.17 -17.61 -5.76
CA ALA A 81 -0.43 -18.46 -4.73
C ALA A 81 -0.38 -19.95 -5.14
N ARG A 82 -0.73 -20.26 -6.39
CA ARG A 82 -0.67 -21.61 -6.94
C ARG A 82 0.76 -22.18 -6.96
N ALA A 83 1.73 -21.37 -7.38
CA ALA A 83 3.13 -21.77 -7.38
C ALA A 83 3.64 -22.00 -5.95
N CYS A 84 3.31 -21.12 -5.00
CA CYS A 84 3.65 -21.29 -3.59
C CYS A 84 3.04 -22.57 -3.01
N ALA A 85 1.77 -22.88 -3.31
CA ALA A 85 1.10 -24.09 -2.87
C ALA A 85 1.82 -25.37 -3.34
N ARG A 86 2.35 -25.37 -4.57
CA ARG A 86 3.06 -26.51 -5.14
C ARG A 86 4.39 -26.83 -4.47
N VAL A 87 5.10 -25.80 -4.00
CA VAL A 87 6.43 -25.96 -3.39
C VAL A 87 6.43 -25.85 -1.87
N GLY A 88 5.25 -25.60 -1.26
CA GLY A 88 5.13 -25.40 0.19
C GLY A 88 5.67 -24.05 0.69
N ALA A 89 5.85 -23.06 -0.20
CA ALA A 89 6.26 -21.72 0.16
C ALA A 89 5.09 -20.94 0.78
N ARG A 90 5.41 -20.01 1.69
CA ARG A 90 4.40 -19.06 2.22
C ARG A 90 4.24 -17.87 1.29
N LEU A 91 3.04 -17.29 1.27
CA LEU A 91 2.74 -16.09 0.49
C LEU A 91 2.18 -14.99 1.40
N VAL A 92 2.78 -13.80 1.30
CA VAL A 92 2.24 -12.54 1.84
C VAL A 92 1.84 -11.67 0.65
N HIS A 93 0.56 -11.36 0.50
CA HIS A 93 0.02 -10.56 -0.60
C HIS A 93 -0.46 -9.21 -0.12
N ILE A 94 0.07 -8.12 -0.67
CA ILE A 94 -0.35 -6.76 -0.32
C ILE A 94 -1.65 -6.41 -1.06
N SER A 95 -2.67 -6.00 -0.30
CA SER A 95 -3.94 -5.47 -0.78
C SER A 95 -4.14 -4.01 -0.34
N THR A 96 -5.38 -3.50 -0.37
CA THR A 96 -5.69 -2.08 -0.26
C THR A 96 -6.95 -1.83 0.59
N ASP A 97 -7.02 -0.63 1.17
CA ASP A 97 -8.22 -0.06 1.78
C ASP A 97 -9.36 0.23 0.77
N TYR A 98 -9.05 0.29 -0.54
CA TYR A 98 -10.04 0.54 -1.59
C TYR A 98 -10.99 -0.65 -1.86
N VAL A 99 -10.83 -1.74 -1.13
CA VAL A 99 -11.83 -2.82 -1.08
C VAL A 99 -13.10 -2.40 -0.32
N PHE A 100 -13.05 -1.30 0.46
CA PHE A 100 -14.19 -0.79 1.22
C PHE A 100 -14.92 0.32 0.46
N SER A 101 -16.24 0.42 0.67
CA SER A 101 -17.08 1.41 -0.01
C SER A 101 -16.97 2.82 0.60
N GLY A 102 -16.61 2.93 1.86
CA GLY A 102 -16.70 4.18 2.61
C GLY A 102 -18.11 4.54 3.08
N ASP A 103 -19.10 3.69 2.79
CA ASP A 103 -20.49 3.85 3.22
C ASP A 103 -20.77 2.96 4.44
N PHE A 104 -21.23 3.56 5.51
CA PHE A 104 -21.63 2.90 6.76
C PHE A 104 -23.16 2.74 6.91
N GLY A 105 -23.93 2.98 5.84
CA GLY A 105 -25.37 2.86 5.87
C GLY A 105 -26.04 3.77 6.93
N GLY A 106 -25.48 4.95 7.16
CA GLY A 106 -25.96 5.89 8.20
C GLY A 106 -25.48 5.58 9.62
N ASN A 107 -24.68 4.53 9.82
CA ASN A 107 -24.08 4.24 11.12
C ASN A 107 -22.88 5.18 11.41
N LEU A 108 -22.43 5.16 12.68
CA LEU A 108 -21.26 5.94 13.09
C LEU A 108 -20.02 5.52 12.30
N THR A 109 -19.36 6.47 11.67
CA THR A 109 -18.10 6.27 10.95
C THR A 109 -16.99 5.90 11.93
N ARG A 110 -16.32 4.80 11.66
CA ARG A 110 -15.18 4.28 12.40
C ARG A 110 -14.17 3.64 11.44
N PRO A 111 -12.91 3.40 11.84
CA PRO A 111 -12.00 2.60 11.04
C PRO A 111 -12.59 1.22 10.71
N TYR A 112 -12.36 0.76 9.47
CA TYR A 112 -12.78 -0.56 9.02
C TYR A 112 -11.95 -1.66 9.68
N GLU A 113 -12.61 -2.65 10.24
CA GLU A 113 -11.99 -3.87 10.73
C GLU A 113 -11.96 -4.97 9.65
N ILE A 114 -11.13 -5.99 9.87
CA ILE A 114 -10.97 -7.11 8.91
C ILE A 114 -12.27 -7.88 8.64
N THR A 115 -13.23 -7.79 9.56
CA THR A 115 -14.55 -8.47 9.47
C THR A 115 -15.63 -7.63 8.81
N ASP A 116 -15.33 -6.37 8.48
CA ASP A 116 -16.32 -5.49 7.86
C ASP A 116 -16.56 -5.87 6.39
N ALA A 117 -17.78 -5.63 5.95
CA ALA A 117 -18.18 -5.91 4.58
C ALA A 117 -17.36 -5.08 3.58
N VAL A 118 -16.91 -5.74 2.52
CA VAL A 118 -16.23 -5.09 1.39
C VAL A 118 -17.24 -4.62 0.34
N GLY A 119 -16.89 -3.57 -0.41
CA GLY A 119 -17.75 -3.01 -1.45
C GLY A 119 -16.96 -1.99 -2.31
N PRO A 120 -15.99 -2.45 -3.12
CA PRO A 120 -15.10 -1.55 -3.85
C PRO A 120 -15.83 -0.68 -4.86
N LEU A 121 -15.51 0.61 -4.91
CA LEU A 121 -16.16 1.60 -5.79
C LEU A 121 -15.44 1.73 -7.14
N SER A 122 -14.16 1.36 -7.24
CA SER A 122 -13.31 1.54 -8.41
C SER A 122 -12.89 0.21 -9.04
N VAL A 123 -12.45 0.25 -10.30
CA VAL A 123 -11.84 -0.92 -10.98
C VAL A 123 -10.62 -1.40 -10.20
N TYR A 124 -9.78 -0.48 -9.73
CA TYR A 124 -8.63 -0.83 -8.88
C TYR A 124 -9.05 -1.60 -7.64
N GLY A 125 -10.02 -1.08 -6.86
CA GLY A 125 -10.49 -1.74 -5.65
C GLY A 125 -11.07 -3.13 -5.93
N ARG A 126 -11.87 -3.27 -7.00
CA ARG A 126 -12.43 -4.56 -7.43
C ARG A 126 -11.33 -5.54 -7.82
N SER A 127 -10.37 -5.14 -8.67
CA SER A 127 -9.27 -6.01 -9.10
C SER A 127 -8.40 -6.48 -7.93
N LYS A 128 -8.19 -5.64 -6.91
CA LYS A 128 -7.45 -6.03 -5.70
C LYS A 128 -8.25 -7.01 -4.84
N LEU A 129 -9.56 -6.80 -4.69
CA LEU A 129 -10.44 -7.74 -3.98
C LEU A 129 -10.49 -9.11 -4.69
N ASP A 130 -10.60 -9.12 -6.01
CA ASP A 130 -10.55 -10.35 -6.81
C ASP A 130 -9.21 -11.09 -6.56
N GLY A 131 -8.11 -10.34 -6.42
CA GLY A 131 -6.80 -10.89 -6.05
C GLY A 131 -6.76 -11.52 -4.66
N GLU A 132 -7.37 -10.89 -3.65
CA GLU A 132 -7.51 -11.48 -2.30
C GLU A 132 -8.23 -12.82 -2.36
N LEU A 133 -9.37 -12.85 -3.06
CA LEU A 133 -10.19 -14.05 -3.20
C LEU A 133 -9.45 -15.16 -3.95
N ALA A 134 -8.76 -14.80 -5.05
CA ALA A 134 -8.00 -15.74 -5.86
C ALA A 134 -6.80 -16.34 -5.08
N VAL A 135 -6.10 -15.51 -4.31
CA VAL A 135 -5.00 -15.98 -3.44
C VAL A 135 -5.50 -16.99 -2.42
N HIS A 136 -6.59 -16.69 -1.72
CA HIS A 136 -7.14 -17.61 -0.72
C HIS A 136 -7.73 -18.89 -1.33
N ALA A 137 -8.27 -18.82 -2.55
CA ALA A 137 -8.74 -20.01 -3.27
C ALA A 137 -7.61 -20.99 -3.62
N GLU A 138 -6.44 -20.48 -4.01
CA GLU A 138 -5.28 -21.29 -4.40
C GLU A 138 -4.40 -21.68 -3.20
N LEU A 139 -4.29 -20.81 -2.19
CA LEU A 139 -3.47 -21.00 -0.99
C LEU A 139 -4.18 -20.45 0.24
N PRO A 140 -5.09 -21.21 0.89
CA PRO A 140 -5.88 -20.75 2.04
C PRO A 140 -5.05 -20.27 3.24
N GLY A 141 -3.80 -20.72 3.37
CA GLY A 141 -2.85 -20.30 4.42
C GLY A 141 -2.05 -19.05 4.09
N ALA A 142 -2.28 -18.39 2.95
CA ALA A 142 -1.62 -17.14 2.61
C ALA A 142 -2.07 -16.00 3.53
N ASN A 143 -1.15 -15.05 3.77
CA ASN A 143 -1.48 -13.82 4.47
C ASN A 143 -1.81 -12.73 3.43
N VAL A 144 -3.03 -12.23 3.41
CA VAL A 144 -3.42 -11.02 2.68
C VAL A 144 -3.31 -9.83 3.63
N VAL A 145 -2.59 -8.80 3.20
CA VAL A 145 -2.30 -7.59 3.99
C VAL A 145 -2.92 -6.38 3.32
N ARG A 146 -4.03 -5.86 3.83
CA ARG A 146 -4.60 -4.59 3.40
C ARG A 146 -3.85 -3.44 4.03
N THR A 147 -3.41 -2.50 3.22
CA THR A 147 -2.75 -1.26 3.66
C THR A 147 -3.37 -0.05 3.00
N SER A 148 -2.98 1.16 3.40
CA SER A 148 -3.61 2.40 2.96
C SER A 148 -2.58 3.52 2.82
N TRP A 149 -2.71 4.33 1.78
CA TRP A 149 -2.03 5.61 1.59
C TRP A 149 -0.52 5.58 1.85
N VAL A 150 0.16 4.57 1.31
CA VAL A 150 1.59 4.35 1.54
C VAL A 150 2.43 5.51 1.00
N TYR A 151 3.42 5.94 1.79
CA TYR A 151 4.36 6.99 1.42
C TYR A 151 5.76 6.66 1.95
N THR A 152 6.79 7.22 1.29
CA THR A 152 8.20 7.03 1.67
C THR A 152 8.76 8.25 2.40
N GLY A 153 8.20 9.43 2.18
CA GLY A 153 8.72 10.71 2.70
C GLY A 153 9.97 11.24 1.98
N GLY A 154 10.48 10.47 0.99
CA GLY A 154 11.70 10.78 0.25
C GLY A 154 11.48 11.64 -1.01
N THR A 155 12.26 11.36 -2.06
CA THR A 155 12.28 12.09 -3.34
C THR A 155 11.29 11.56 -4.38
N GLY A 156 10.59 10.46 -4.12
CA GLY A 156 9.67 9.81 -5.05
C GLY A 156 8.47 10.69 -5.45
N ASN A 157 7.47 10.04 -6.04
CA ASN A 157 6.23 10.69 -6.47
C ASN A 157 5.03 10.34 -5.56
N ASP A 158 5.27 9.82 -4.35
CA ASP A 158 4.22 9.63 -3.37
C ASP A 158 3.68 10.97 -2.84
N PHE A 159 2.54 10.91 -2.19
CA PHE A 159 1.85 12.11 -1.71
C PHE A 159 2.72 12.98 -0.81
N VAL A 160 3.46 12.38 0.14
CA VAL A 160 4.30 13.13 1.10
C VAL A 160 5.50 13.74 0.38
N ALA A 161 6.13 13.02 -0.55
CA ALA A 161 7.22 13.56 -1.36
C ALA A 161 6.78 14.75 -2.22
N VAL A 162 5.58 14.71 -2.80
CA VAL A 162 4.99 15.85 -3.53
C VAL A 162 4.73 17.03 -2.59
N MET A 163 4.13 16.79 -1.41
CA MET A 163 3.87 17.85 -0.43
C MET A 163 5.17 18.47 0.09
N ARG A 164 6.22 17.67 0.27
CA ARG A 164 7.56 18.15 0.67
C ARG A 164 8.13 19.14 -0.36
N ARG A 165 8.05 18.81 -1.66
CA ARG A 165 8.47 19.74 -2.73
C ARG A 165 7.64 21.02 -2.74
N LEU A 166 6.33 20.93 -2.57
CA LEU A 166 5.43 22.09 -2.54
C LEU A 166 5.63 22.95 -1.30
N ALA A 167 5.95 22.37 -0.16
CA ALA A 167 6.27 23.12 1.06
C ALA A 167 7.49 24.03 0.88
N ALA A 168 8.47 23.62 0.08
CA ALA A 168 9.66 24.43 -0.25
C ALA A 168 9.41 25.58 -1.24
N THR A 169 8.18 25.75 -1.75
CA THR A 169 7.78 26.85 -2.64
C THR A 169 6.85 27.81 -1.91
N ASP A 170 6.50 28.94 -2.53
CA ASP A 170 5.49 29.90 -1.99
C ASP A 170 4.05 29.60 -2.48
N ARG A 171 3.83 28.46 -3.16
CA ARG A 171 2.54 28.13 -3.74
C ARG A 171 1.49 27.82 -2.67
N THR A 172 0.29 28.35 -2.88
CA THR A 172 -0.93 27.88 -2.21
C THR A 172 -1.50 26.71 -2.99
N ILE A 173 -1.98 25.68 -2.28
CA ILE A 173 -2.51 24.45 -2.88
C ILE A 173 -3.90 24.14 -2.31
N ASP A 174 -4.76 23.64 -3.16
CA ASP A 174 -6.07 23.12 -2.77
C ASP A 174 -5.96 21.62 -2.52
N MET A 175 -6.52 21.15 -1.40
CA MET A 175 -6.39 19.76 -0.99
C MET A 175 -7.72 19.20 -0.48
N VAL A 176 -8.06 18.01 -0.96
CA VAL A 176 -9.31 17.32 -0.62
C VAL A 176 -9.38 17.07 0.89
N SER A 177 -10.49 17.50 1.52
CA SER A 177 -10.72 17.42 2.95
C SER A 177 -11.83 16.45 3.37
N ASP A 178 -12.63 15.98 2.41
CA ASP A 178 -13.77 15.08 2.61
C ASP A 178 -13.49 13.60 2.21
N GLN A 179 -12.22 13.25 2.06
CA GLN A 179 -11.75 11.88 1.93
C GLN A 179 -10.77 11.57 3.05
N THR A 180 -11.07 10.53 3.83
CA THR A 180 -10.30 10.14 5.02
C THR A 180 -9.77 8.70 4.87
N GLY A 181 -8.50 8.49 5.19
CA GLY A 181 -7.84 7.18 5.16
C GLY A 181 -6.75 7.08 6.23
N SER A 182 -5.93 6.05 6.17
CA SER A 182 -4.81 5.82 7.07
C SER A 182 -3.47 6.05 6.36
N PRO A 183 -2.81 7.21 6.56
CA PRO A 183 -1.46 7.41 6.02
C PRO A 183 -0.49 6.38 6.60
N THR A 184 0.23 5.66 5.74
CA THR A 184 1.12 4.58 6.18
C THR A 184 2.55 4.81 5.67
N TYR A 185 3.50 4.91 6.58
CA TYR A 185 4.92 5.02 6.26
C TYR A 185 5.47 3.69 5.76
N ALA A 186 6.08 3.69 4.59
CA ALA A 186 6.58 2.47 3.94
C ALA A 186 7.55 1.67 4.82
N LYS A 187 8.38 2.35 5.62
CA LYS A 187 9.30 1.68 6.53
C LYS A 187 8.55 0.91 7.63
N ASP A 188 7.51 1.51 8.23
CA ASP A 188 6.70 0.84 9.26
C ASP A 188 5.91 -0.34 8.65
N LEU A 189 5.40 -0.17 7.43
CA LEU A 189 4.75 -1.25 6.70
C LEU A 189 5.72 -2.41 6.43
N VAL A 190 6.95 -2.13 6.02
CA VAL A 190 7.98 -3.14 5.75
C VAL A 190 8.34 -3.93 7.01
N GLU A 191 8.46 -3.25 8.16
CA GLU A 191 8.67 -3.93 9.45
C GLU A 191 7.56 -4.96 9.74
N ALA A 192 6.29 -4.56 9.57
CA ALA A 192 5.15 -5.44 9.75
C ALA A 192 5.10 -6.57 8.71
N LEU A 193 5.42 -6.30 7.44
CA LEU A 193 5.49 -7.34 6.40
C LEU A 193 6.55 -8.40 6.70
N LEU A 194 7.71 -8.00 7.25
CA LEU A 194 8.75 -8.93 7.67
C LEU A 194 8.32 -9.75 8.90
N GLU A 195 7.60 -9.14 9.84
CA GLU A 195 7.00 -9.87 10.97
C GLU A 195 6.01 -10.93 10.48
N VAL A 196 5.11 -10.60 9.54
CA VAL A 196 4.18 -11.55 8.92
C VAL A 196 4.95 -12.63 8.15
N ALA A 197 5.95 -12.23 7.35
CA ALA A 197 6.78 -13.14 6.58
C ALA A 197 7.61 -14.10 7.46
N ALA A 198 7.90 -13.78 8.70
CA ALA A 198 8.54 -14.69 9.64
C ALA A 198 7.68 -15.90 10.03
N GLY A 199 6.35 -15.85 9.81
CA GLY A 199 5.44 -17.01 9.91
C GLY A 199 4.82 -17.24 11.28
N GLY A 200 5.01 -16.32 12.23
CA GLY A 200 4.36 -16.40 13.56
C GLY A 200 2.88 -16.04 13.54
N ILE A 201 2.42 -15.31 12.51
CA ILE A 201 1.05 -14.82 12.38
C ILE A 201 0.29 -15.70 11.38
N GLN A 202 -0.71 -16.44 11.88
CA GLN A 202 -1.50 -17.40 11.08
C GLN A 202 -2.81 -16.83 10.54
N ALA A 203 -3.07 -15.52 10.71
CA ALA A 203 -4.29 -14.90 10.23
C ALA A 203 -4.27 -14.74 8.70
N PRO A 204 -5.30 -15.21 7.98
CA PRO A 204 -5.33 -15.15 6.52
C PRO A 204 -5.51 -13.72 6.00
N LEU A 205 -6.11 -12.82 6.79
CA LEU A 205 -6.36 -11.43 6.46
C LEU A 205 -5.92 -10.52 7.59
N LEU A 206 -5.16 -9.50 7.23
CA LEU A 206 -4.62 -8.50 8.15
C LEU A 206 -4.84 -7.08 7.60
N HIS A 207 -5.05 -6.13 8.49
CA HIS A 207 -4.87 -4.71 8.19
C HIS A 207 -3.50 -4.28 8.72
N VAL A 208 -2.75 -3.51 7.93
CA VAL A 208 -1.44 -2.96 8.33
C VAL A 208 -1.37 -1.51 7.89
N ALA A 209 -1.56 -0.61 8.84
CA ALA A 209 -1.49 0.83 8.65
C ALA A 209 -0.99 1.52 9.92
N ASN A 210 -0.38 2.70 9.82
CA ASN A 210 -0.12 3.51 10.99
C ASN A 210 -1.44 3.91 11.64
N SER A 211 -1.47 3.94 12.98
CA SER A 211 -2.71 4.17 13.73
C SER A 211 -3.23 5.60 13.54
N GLY A 212 -4.56 5.73 13.57
CA GLY A 212 -5.27 6.98 13.35
C GLY A 212 -5.73 7.17 11.90
N ALA A 213 -6.50 8.23 11.70
CA ALA A 213 -7.07 8.60 10.41
C ALA A 213 -6.78 10.07 10.09
N ALA A 214 -6.69 10.39 8.80
CA ALA A 214 -6.48 11.76 8.32
C ALA A 214 -7.18 11.97 6.98
N SER A 215 -7.62 13.20 6.71
CA SER A 215 -7.90 13.63 5.34
C SER A 215 -6.60 13.91 4.58
N ARG A 216 -6.68 13.98 3.24
CA ARG A 216 -5.53 14.45 2.45
C ARG A 216 -5.13 15.87 2.83
N PHE A 217 -6.10 16.70 3.18
CA PHE A 217 -5.86 18.05 3.70
C PHE A 217 -5.09 18.02 5.02
N ASP A 218 -5.48 17.17 5.99
CA ASP A 218 -4.78 17.08 7.28
C ASP A 218 -3.35 16.55 7.09
N GLN A 219 -3.18 15.55 6.22
CA GLN A 219 -1.85 15.00 5.91
C GLN A 219 -0.94 16.05 5.26
N ALA A 220 -1.44 16.83 4.29
CA ALA A 220 -0.69 17.89 3.63
C ALA A 220 -0.28 18.98 4.62
N ARG A 221 -1.21 19.45 5.47
CA ARG A 221 -0.92 20.43 6.51
C ARG A 221 0.13 19.94 7.49
N ALA A 222 0.05 18.68 7.89
CA ALA A 222 1.05 18.09 8.78
C ALA A 222 2.45 18.09 8.16
N VAL A 223 2.56 17.81 6.84
CA VAL A 223 3.85 17.90 6.12
C VAL A 223 4.38 19.36 6.15
N PHE A 224 3.54 20.34 5.83
CA PHE A 224 3.93 21.75 5.83
C PHE A 224 4.40 22.18 7.24
N CYS A 225 3.62 21.88 8.28
CA CYS A 225 4.00 22.17 9.67
C CYS A 225 5.35 21.53 10.04
N ALA A 226 5.55 20.25 9.74
CA ALA A 226 6.77 19.52 10.10
C ALA A 226 8.03 20.08 9.42
N LEU A 227 7.85 20.72 8.25
CA LEU A 227 8.94 21.35 7.49
C LEU A 227 9.08 22.86 7.76
N GLY A 228 8.34 23.43 8.71
CA GLY A 228 8.38 24.85 9.03
C GLY A 228 7.74 25.76 7.97
N ALA A 229 6.98 25.19 7.02
CA ALA A 229 6.25 25.95 6.02
C ALA A 229 4.87 26.39 6.57
N ASP A 230 4.33 27.49 6.03
CA ASP A 230 3.02 28.00 6.46
C ASP A 230 1.88 27.02 6.07
N PRO A 231 1.20 26.38 7.05
CA PRO A 231 0.12 25.45 6.78
C PRO A 231 -1.15 26.12 6.25
N GLN A 232 -1.28 27.44 6.32
CA GLN A 232 -2.41 28.19 5.76
C GLN A 232 -2.37 28.20 4.22
N ARG A 233 -1.23 27.89 3.62
CA ARG A 233 -1.10 27.71 2.16
C ARG A 233 -1.78 26.44 1.66
N VAL A 234 -2.16 25.50 2.53
CA VAL A 234 -2.98 24.34 2.19
C VAL A 234 -4.43 24.69 2.48
N ARG A 235 -5.26 24.78 1.44
CA ARG A 235 -6.69 25.13 1.55
C ARG A 235 -7.56 23.88 1.38
N PRO A 236 -8.60 23.71 2.21
CA PRO A 236 -9.52 22.59 2.06
C PRO A 236 -10.46 22.79 0.88
N VAL A 237 -10.66 21.72 0.10
CA VAL A 237 -11.68 21.66 -0.94
C VAL A 237 -12.42 20.33 -0.86
N ALA A 238 -13.67 20.30 -1.34
CA ALA A 238 -14.39 19.06 -1.50
C ALA A 238 -13.87 18.27 -2.71
N ALA A 239 -13.91 16.95 -2.65
CA ALA A 239 -13.49 16.07 -3.77
C ALA A 239 -14.27 16.38 -5.07
N ALA A 240 -15.53 16.81 -4.97
CA ALA A 240 -16.35 17.23 -6.10
C ALA A 240 -15.78 18.44 -6.87
N ALA A 241 -14.93 19.27 -6.23
CA ALA A 241 -14.27 20.39 -6.90
C ALA A 241 -13.14 19.95 -7.86
N SER A 242 -12.66 18.71 -7.75
CA SER A 242 -11.62 18.14 -8.61
C SER A 242 -11.99 16.68 -8.97
N PRO A 243 -12.98 16.49 -9.84
CA PRO A 243 -13.44 15.15 -10.20
C PRO A 243 -12.32 14.33 -10.85
N ARG A 244 -12.28 13.05 -10.49
CA ARG A 244 -11.30 12.07 -10.97
C ARG A 244 -12.04 10.93 -11.67
N PRO A 245 -11.40 10.23 -12.64
CA PRO A 245 -12.02 9.09 -13.32
C PRO A 245 -12.51 8.00 -12.35
N ALA A 246 -11.69 7.63 -11.39
CA ALA A 246 -12.05 6.61 -10.41
C ALA A 246 -12.81 7.19 -9.21
N HIS A 247 -13.87 6.51 -8.78
CA HIS A 247 -14.52 6.79 -7.52
C HIS A 247 -13.64 6.37 -6.34
N ARG A 248 -13.52 7.24 -5.34
CA ARG A 248 -12.78 7.00 -4.12
C ARG A 248 -13.70 6.99 -2.91
N PRO A 249 -13.51 6.07 -1.95
CA PRO A 249 -14.30 6.07 -0.73
C PRO A 249 -14.10 7.39 0.04
N VAL A 250 -15.19 7.92 0.61
CA VAL A 250 -15.12 9.10 1.48
C VAL A 250 -14.42 8.78 2.80
N PHE A 251 -14.47 7.52 3.21
CA PHE A 251 -13.79 7.03 4.41
C PHE A 251 -13.27 5.61 4.17
N SER A 252 -11.97 5.39 4.31
CA SER A 252 -11.32 4.09 4.15
C SER A 252 -10.26 3.79 5.22
N ALA A 253 -10.28 4.53 6.33
CA ALA A 253 -9.32 4.29 7.40
C ALA A 253 -9.43 2.86 7.94
N LEU A 254 -8.28 2.23 8.18
CA LEU A 254 -8.16 0.84 8.63
C LEU A 254 -8.01 0.77 10.15
N GLY A 255 -8.83 -0.07 10.79
CA GLY A 255 -8.67 -0.52 12.17
C GLY A 255 -7.65 -1.65 12.25
N MET A 256 -6.90 -1.67 13.33
CA MET A 256 -5.81 -2.63 13.55
C MET A 256 -6.13 -3.69 14.61
N ASP A 257 -7.30 -3.61 15.25
CA ASP A 257 -7.62 -4.45 16.41
C ASP A 257 -7.60 -5.95 16.06
N GLY A 258 -8.14 -6.32 14.89
CA GLY A 258 -8.12 -7.70 14.40
C GLY A 258 -6.70 -8.21 14.17
N SER A 259 -5.84 -7.39 13.57
CA SER A 259 -4.44 -7.74 13.29
C SER A 259 -3.60 -7.85 14.58
N VAL A 260 -3.81 -6.94 15.53
CA VAL A 260 -3.13 -6.98 16.84
C VAL A 260 -3.56 -8.23 17.64
N ARG A 261 -4.85 -8.58 17.64
CA ARG A 261 -5.32 -9.83 18.25
C ARG A 261 -4.72 -11.08 17.59
N ALA A 262 -4.38 -11.02 16.31
CA ALA A 262 -3.69 -12.09 15.58
C ALA A 262 -2.18 -12.16 15.89
N GLY A 263 -1.65 -11.23 16.69
CA GLY A 263 -0.26 -11.20 17.12
C GLY A 263 0.63 -10.18 16.40
N LEU A 264 0.08 -9.36 15.50
CA LEU A 264 0.85 -8.32 14.82
C LEU A 264 1.20 -7.18 15.79
N THR A 265 2.44 -6.74 15.76
CA THR A 265 2.88 -5.56 16.51
C THR A 265 2.13 -4.31 16.01
N PRO A 266 1.45 -3.54 16.90
CA PRO A 266 0.72 -2.35 16.49
C PRO A 266 1.67 -1.28 15.94
N LEU A 267 1.31 -0.68 14.81
CA LEU A 267 2.08 0.42 14.24
C LEU A 267 1.79 1.71 15.01
N ARG A 268 2.82 2.56 15.12
CA ARG A 268 2.74 3.88 15.79
C ARG A 268 1.72 4.82 15.11
N PRO A 269 1.33 5.93 15.78
CA PRO A 269 0.46 6.95 15.20
C PRO A 269 1.03 7.52 13.88
N TRP A 270 0.16 7.78 12.90
CA TRP A 270 0.56 8.27 11.59
C TRP A 270 1.36 9.59 11.64
N ARG A 271 1.10 10.46 12.64
CA ARG A 271 1.85 11.72 12.80
C ARG A 271 3.31 11.47 13.21
N ASP A 272 3.54 10.50 14.09
CA ASP A 272 4.89 10.12 14.52
C ASP A 272 5.65 9.45 13.38
N ALA A 273 4.95 8.62 12.59
CA ALA A 273 5.49 8.01 11.39
C ALA A 273 5.86 9.07 10.33
N LEU A 274 5.00 10.06 10.12
CA LEU A 274 5.26 11.18 9.21
C LEU A 274 6.47 11.99 9.64
N ASN A 275 6.56 12.36 10.91
CA ASN A 275 7.72 13.10 11.44
C ASN A 275 9.01 12.32 11.24
N SER A 276 9.00 11.01 11.49
CA SER A 276 10.16 10.15 11.25
C SER A 276 10.55 10.07 9.77
N ALA A 277 9.55 10.00 8.86
CA ALA A 277 9.78 9.99 7.43
C ALA A 277 10.41 11.30 6.93
N LEU A 278 9.96 12.43 7.46
CA LEU A 278 10.45 13.76 7.07
C LEU A 278 11.81 14.12 7.69
N ALA A 279 12.18 13.47 8.81
CA ALA A 279 13.51 13.66 9.44
C ALA A 279 14.64 13.01 8.63
N VAL A 280 14.34 12.09 7.71
CA VAL A 280 15.35 11.51 6.81
C VAL A 280 15.79 12.58 5.80
N PRO A 281 17.09 12.91 5.73
CA PRO A 281 17.60 13.83 4.71
C PRO A 281 17.25 13.30 3.31
N VAL A 282 16.86 14.21 2.43
CA VAL A 282 16.76 13.89 1.00
C VAL A 282 18.20 13.88 0.47
N GLU A 283 18.74 12.72 0.15
CA GLU A 283 19.95 12.68 -0.63
C GLU A 283 19.64 13.29 -2.00
N ASP A 284 20.30 14.38 -2.33
CA ASP A 284 20.26 15.00 -3.66
C ASP A 284 20.90 14.03 -4.66
N GLY A 285 20.11 13.06 -5.11
CA GLY A 285 20.49 12.22 -6.24
C GLY A 285 20.60 13.11 -7.49
N PRO A 286 21.52 12.81 -8.42
CA PRO A 286 21.69 13.62 -9.63
C PRO A 286 20.36 13.69 -10.38
N ILE A 287 19.92 14.91 -10.67
CA ILE A 287 18.77 15.21 -11.54
C ILE A 287 19.15 14.68 -12.93
N THR A 288 18.80 13.45 -13.24
CA THR A 288 18.84 12.99 -14.63
C THR A 288 17.69 13.68 -15.37
N SER A 289 18.00 14.80 -15.99
CA SER A 289 17.18 15.42 -17.01
C SER A 289 17.15 14.48 -18.21
N THR A 290 16.13 13.68 -18.33
CA THR A 290 15.76 13.05 -19.60
C THR A 290 14.79 13.97 -20.30
N SER A 291 15.30 14.57 -21.40
CA SER A 291 14.59 15.32 -22.42
C SER A 291 13.50 14.48 -23.08
#